data_bbb4a4e568cc0d7a93de22387615bcca
#
_entry.id   bbb4a4e568cc0d7a93de22387615bcca
#
_cell.length_a   1.000
_cell.length_b   1.000
_cell.length_c   1.000
_cell.angle_alpha   90.00
_cell.angle_beta   90.00
_cell.angle_gamma   90.00
#
_symmetry.space_group_name_H-M   'P 1'
#
loop_
_entity.id
_entity.type
_entity.pdbx_description
1 polymer ?
#
loop_
_entity_poly.entity_id
_entity_poly.type
_entity_poly.pdbx_seq_one_letter_code
_entity_poly.pdbx_strand_id
1 'polypeptide(L)'
;MELNSNVLFFDRNANEIYFNKNGKIIDSVSTIKSKEGKYFIDEKKYEFKENVIVENPDYKIRSNMMDYFLSSEITLFYKFSTIITDDYTIFCNEGFYDPQKKMGVFKKDASFLKTPIFFCGS
;
A
#
# COMPACT_ATOMS: atom_id res chain seq x y z
N MET A 1 5.48 -1.64 14.45
CA MET A 1 5.76 -0.90 13.21
C MET A 1 7.19 -0.39 13.23
N GLU A 2 7.88 -0.55 12.14
CA GLU A 2 9.28 -0.10 12.01
C GLU A 2 9.44 0.62 10.67
N LEU A 3 10.10 1.77 10.69
CA LEU A 3 10.36 2.57 9.50
C LEU A 3 11.86 2.69 9.29
N ASN A 4 12.32 2.35 8.09
CA ASN A 4 13.73 2.40 7.72
C ASN A 4 13.95 3.19 6.44
N SER A 5 14.97 4.02 6.43
CA SER A 5 15.44 4.73 5.24
C SER A 5 16.87 5.18 5.52
N ASN A 6 17.64 5.45 4.46
CA ASN A 6 18.99 6.01 4.66
C ASN A 6 18.94 7.39 5.31
N VAL A 7 17.90 8.16 5.03
CA VAL A 7 17.73 9.49 5.60
C VAL A 7 16.27 9.65 6.01
N LEU A 8 16.04 9.99 7.27
CA LEU A 8 14.73 10.31 7.79
C LEU A 8 14.71 11.75 8.26
N PHE A 9 13.66 12.45 7.91
CA PHE A 9 13.40 13.80 8.37
C PHE A 9 12.32 13.75 9.44
N PHE A 10 12.54 14.43 10.54
CA PHE A 10 11.56 14.50 11.62
C PHE A 10 11.18 15.95 11.87
N ASP A 11 9.91 16.28 11.71
CA ASP A 11 9.35 17.57 12.02
C ASP A 11 8.54 17.45 13.32
N ARG A 12 9.14 17.87 14.42
CA ARG A 12 8.53 17.76 15.73
C ARG A 12 7.34 18.71 15.90
N ASN A 13 7.36 19.86 15.22
CA ASN A 13 6.26 20.82 15.30
C ASN A 13 5.00 20.28 14.61
N ALA A 14 5.16 19.67 13.46
CA ALA A 14 4.06 19.06 12.74
C ALA A 14 3.78 17.63 13.20
N ASN A 15 4.67 17.03 13.98
CA ASN A 15 4.63 15.65 14.43
C ASN A 15 4.57 14.67 13.25
N GLU A 16 5.52 14.83 12.34
CA GLU A 16 5.64 14.05 11.11
C GLU A 16 7.03 13.51 10.93
N ILE A 17 7.14 12.32 10.35
CA ILE A 17 8.39 11.73 9.92
C ILE A 17 8.26 11.43 8.44
N TYR A 18 9.28 11.77 7.63
CA TYR A 18 9.20 11.49 6.21
C TYR A 18 10.55 11.09 5.61
N PHE A 19 10.48 10.48 4.44
CA PHE A 19 11.63 10.14 3.62
C PHE A 19 11.32 10.45 2.16
N ASN A 20 12.34 10.76 1.37
CA ASN A 20 12.17 11.08 -0.05
C ASN A 20 13.13 10.31 -0.98
N LYS A 21 13.89 9.37 -0.43
CA LYS A 21 14.84 8.55 -1.20
C LYS A 21 14.76 7.11 -0.74
N ASN A 22 13.63 6.48 -1.02
CA ASN A 22 13.35 5.10 -0.69
C ASN A 22 13.26 4.82 0.80
N GLY A 23 12.15 4.28 1.21
CA GLY A 23 11.91 3.85 2.58
C GLY A 23 11.18 2.53 2.62
N LYS A 24 11.24 1.89 3.77
CA LYS A 24 10.63 0.59 4.01
C LYS A 24 9.94 0.60 5.35
N ILE A 25 8.68 0.20 5.37
CA ILE A 25 7.89 0.08 6.59
C ILE A 25 7.57 -1.38 6.81
N ILE A 26 7.79 -1.85 8.04
CA ILE A 26 7.40 -3.19 8.45
C ILE A 26 6.30 -3.04 9.49
N ASP A 27 5.12 -3.56 9.18
CA ASP A 27 3.96 -3.47 10.07
C ASP A 27 3.27 -4.83 10.12
N SER A 28 3.42 -5.50 11.26
CA SER A 28 2.91 -6.85 11.45
C SER A 28 3.46 -7.79 10.36
N VAL A 29 2.58 -8.36 9.52
CA VAL A 29 2.99 -9.26 8.44
C VAL A 29 3.19 -8.56 7.11
N SER A 30 2.98 -7.25 7.07
CA SER A 30 3.06 -6.46 5.84
C SER A 30 4.38 -5.70 5.76
N THR A 31 4.92 -5.62 4.56
CA THR A 31 6.09 -4.79 4.26
C THR A 31 5.69 -3.81 3.16
N ILE A 32 5.97 -2.52 3.37
CA ILE A 32 5.64 -1.48 2.40
C ILE A 32 6.92 -0.77 2.00
N LYS A 33 7.14 -0.62 0.71
CA LYS A 33 8.29 0.10 0.15
C LYS A 33 7.78 1.19 -0.77
N SER A 34 8.44 2.33 -0.77
CA SER A 34 8.12 3.41 -1.70
C SER A 34 9.33 4.34 -1.83
N LYS A 35 9.29 5.20 -2.85
CA LYS A 35 10.31 6.20 -3.01
C LYS A 35 10.14 7.32 -1.99
N GLU A 36 8.92 7.81 -1.80
CA GLU A 36 8.61 8.85 -0.84
C GLU A 36 7.52 8.39 0.12
N GLY A 37 7.62 8.80 1.36
CA GLY A 37 6.61 8.49 2.35
C GLY A 37 6.62 9.50 3.49
N LYS A 38 5.44 9.73 4.05
CA LYS A 38 5.26 10.59 5.20
C LYS A 38 4.37 9.91 6.21
N TYR A 39 4.82 9.85 7.46
CA TYR A 39 4.05 9.30 8.55
C TYR A 39 3.52 10.43 9.42
N PHE A 40 2.20 10.51 9.53
CA PHE A 40 1.51 11.45 10.40
C PHE A 40 1.29 10.74 11.75
N ILE A 41 2.11 11.08 12.73
CA ILE A 41 2.16 10.34 14.00
C ILE A 41 0.82 10.37 14.74
N ASP A 42 0.19 11.54 14.81
CA ASP A 42 -1.08 11.68 15.53
C ASP A 42 -2.22 10.93 14.88
N GLU A 43 -2.22 10.87 13.55
CA GLU A 43 -3.26 10.20 12.78
C GLU A 43 -3.00 8.72 12.57
N LYS A 44 -1.79 8.25 12.87
CA LYS A 44 -1.33 6.90 12.60
C LYS A 44 -1.56 6.51 11.15
N LYS A 45 -1.20 7.42 10.26
CA LYS A 45 -1.44 7.28 8.83
C LYS A 45 -0.15 7.54 8.06
N TYR A 46 0.10 6.73 7.03
CA TYR A 46 1.16 6.97 6.05
C TYR A 46 0.57 7.47 4.74
N GLU A 47 1.30 8.38 4.10
CA GLU A 47 1.07 8.76 2.70
C GLU A 47 2.31 8.33 1.92
N PHE A 48 2.11 7.53 0.87
CA PHE A 48 3.19 7.04 0.03
C PHE A 48 3.06 7.52 -1.40
N LYS A 49 4.20 7.83 -2.03
CA LYS A 49 4.26 8.27 -3.42
C LYS A 49 5.39 7.56 -4.14
N GLU A 50 5.14 7.22 -5.41
CA GLU A 50 6.07 6.64 -6.37
C GLU A 50 6.58 5.26 -6.00
N ASN A 51 6.29 4.32 -6.87
CA ASN A 51 6.73 2.93 -6.75
C ASN A 51 6.39 2.31 -5.39
N VAL A 52 5.14 2.48 -4.99
CA VAL A 52 4.66 1.91 -3.74
C VAL A 52 4.39 0.43 -3.94
N ILE A 53 4.96 -0.40 -3.07
CA ILE A 53 4.76 -1.84 -3.10
C ILE A 53 4.41 -2.31 -1.69
N VAL A 54 3.25 -2.96 -1.57
CA VAL A 54 2.83 -3.62 -0.32
C VAL A 54 2.91 -5.11 -0.54
N GLU A 55 3.56 -5.80 0.38
CA GLU A 55 3.67 -7.25 0.33
C GLU A 55 3.25 -7.86 1.67
N ASN A 56 2.36 -8.84 1.62
CA ASN A 56 2.05 -9.68 2.77
C ASN A 56 1.64 -11.08 2.27
N PRO A 57 1.40 -12.04 3.18
CA PRO A 57 1.10 -13.41 2.75
C PRO A 57 -0.13 -13.57 1.86
N ASP A 58 -1.10 -12.66 1.97
CA ASP A 58 -2.38 -12.81 1.28
C ASP A 58 -2.48 -12.02 -0.02
N TYR A 59 -1.72 -10.94 -0.15
CA TYR A 59 -1.82 -10.10 -1.33
C TYR A 59 -0.58 -9.26 -1.55
N LYS A 60 -0.47 -8.72 -2.75
CA LYS A 60 0.57 -7.76 -3.13
C LYS A 60 -0.12 -6.58 -3.78
N ILE A 61 0.27 -5.37 -3.41
CA ILE A 61 -0.27 -4.16 -3.99
C ILE A 61 0.86 -3.36 -4.62
N ARG A 62 0.60 -2.83 -5.81
CA ARG A 62 1.48 -1.85 -6.46
C ARG A 62 0.66 -0.60 -6.70
N SER A 63 1.22 0.55 -6.38
CA SER A 63 0.52 1.82 -6.54
C SER A 63 1.53 2.93 -6.77
N ASN A 64 1.07 4.03 -7.37
CA ASN A 64 1.90 5.22 -7.51
C ASN A 64 1.58 6.27 -6.45
N MET A 65 0.44 6.16 -5.77
CA MET A 65 0.08 7.04 -4.67
C MET A 65 -1.00 6.40 -3.82
N MET A 66 -0.71 6.22 -2.54
CA MET A 66 -1.69 5.62 -1.64
C MET A 66 -1.49 6.08 -0.20
N ASP A 67 -2.57 6.01 0.59
CA ASP A 67 -2.53 6.18 2.04
C ASP A 67 -2.72 4.83 2.71
N TYR A 68 -2.10 4.66 3.86
CA TYR A 68 -2.20 3.44 4.63
C TYR A 68 -2.42 3.79 6.11
N PHE A 69 -3.46 3.21 6.71
CA PHE A 69 -3.81 3.44 8.11
C PHE A 69 -3.33 2.27 8.96
N LEU A 70 -2.47 2.55 9.95
CA LEU A 70 -1.85 1.50 10.76
C LEU A 70 -2.83 0.62 11.52
N SER A 71 -3.82 1.22 12.15
CA SER A 71 -4.72 0.46 13.04
C SER A 71 -5.66 -0.47 12.30
N SER A 72 -6.22 -0.02 11.20
CA SER A 72 -7.20 -0.78 10.42
C SER A 72 -6.60 -1.50 9.23
N GLU A 73 -5.39 -1.11 8.82
CA GLU A 73 -4.71 -1.57 7.61
C GLU A 73 -5.48 -1.19 6.34
N ILE A 74 -6.44 -0.28 6.44
CA ILE A 74 -7.17 0.24 5.27
C ILE A 74 -6.19 0.99 4.38
N THR A 75 -6.28 0.74 3.09
CA THR A 75 -5.45 1.37 2.07
C THR A 75 -6.34 2.15 1.11
N LEU A 76 -5.99 3.41 0.85
CA LEU A 76 -6.68 4.28 -0.10
C LEU A 76 -5.79 4.49 -1.31
N PHE A 77 -6.37 4.37 -2.51
CA PHE A 77 -5.64 4.51 -3.78
C PHE A 77 -6.08 5.77 -4.50
N TYR A 78 -5.11 6.57 -4.95
CA TYR A 78 -5.37 7.84 -5.64
C TYR A 78 -4.90 7.86 -7.08
N LYS A 79 -4.08 6.89 -7.48
CA LYS A 79 -3.57 6.74 -8.84
C LYS A 79 -3.58 5.27 -9.23
N PHE A 80 -3.13 4.96 -10.44
CA PHE A 80 -3.15 3.60 -10.93
C PHE A 80 -2.55 2.63 -9.91
N SER A 81 -3.33 1.61 -9.59
CA SER A 81 -2.98 0.61 -8.59
C SER A 81 -3.39 -0.78 -9.04
N THR A 82 -2.64 -1.77 -8.56
CA THR A 82 -2.89 -3.18 -8.85
C THR A 82 -2.90 -3.94 -7.54
N ILE A 83 -3.95 -4.72 -7.30
CA ILE A 83 -4.04 -5.61 -6.14
C ILE A 83 -4.02 -7.04 -6.66
N ILE A 84 -3.03 -7.80 -6.21
CA ILE A 84 -2.78 -9.16 -6.70
C ILE A 84 -2.93 -10.14 -5.56
N THR A 85 -3.79 -11.14 -5.75
CA THR A 85 -3.93 -12.28 -4.85
C THR A 85 -3.65 -13.57 -5.63
N ASP A 86 -3.73 -14.72 -4.97
CA ASP A 86 -3.55 -16.00 -5.65
C ASP A 86 -4.64 -16.26 -6.70
N ASP A 87 -5.82 -15.71 -6.48
CA ASP A 87 -6.99 -16.03 -7.30
C ASP A 87 -7.34 -14.97 -8.34
N TYR A 88 -6.92 -13.72 -8.13
CA TYR A 88 -7.34 -12.64 -9.02
C TYR A 88 -6.40 -11.44 -8.95
N THR A 89 -6.57 -10.55 -9.92
CA THR A 89 -5.88 -9.26 -9.97
C THR A 89 -6.93 -8.17 -10.21
N ILE A 90 -6.83 -7.09 -9.45
CA ILE A 90 -7.71 -5.94 -9.59
C ILE A 90 -6.86 -4.75 -10.02
N PHE A 91 -7.35 -4.00 -11.02
CA PHE A 91 -6.74 -2.75 -11.47
C PHE A 91 -7.72 -1.61 -11.18
N CYS A 92 -7.20 -0.47 -10.74
CA CYS A 92 -8.03 0.71 -10.53
C CYS A 92 -7.17 1.96 -10.58
N ASN A 93 -7.81 3.13 -10.71
CA ASN A 93 -7.13 4.41 -10.59
C ASN A 93 -7.52 5.15 -9.32
N GLU A 94 -8.53 4.66 -8.62
CA GLU A 94 -8.98 5.21 -7.36
C GLU A 94 -9.74 4.11 -6.60
N GLY A 95 -9.68 4.14 -5.28
CA GLY A 95 -10.45 3.19 -4.49
C GLY A 95 -9.89 2.98 -3.10
N PHE A 96 -10.44 2.00 -2.40
CA PHE A 96 -9.90 1.58 -1.12
C PHE A 96 -10.05 0.06 -0.94
N TYR A 97 -9.24 -0.48 -0.06
CA TYR A 97 -9.30 -1.87 0.34
C TYR A 97 -9.22 -1.97 1.87
N ASP A 98 -10.16 -2.72 2.45
CA ASP A 98 -10.20 -3.00 3.89
C ASP A 98 -9.90 -4.49 4.10
N PRO A 99 -8.68 -4.86 4.48
CA PRO A 99 -8.32 -6.27 4.64
C PRO A 99 -9.01 -6.95 5.81
N GLN A 100 -9.40 -6.21 6.84
CA GLN A 100 -10.08 -6.80 8.00
C GLN A 100 -11.49 -7.24 7.63
N LYS A 101 -12.20 -6.45 6.84
CA LYS A 101 -13.53 -6.80 6.34
C LYS A 101 -13.48 -7.56 5.03
N LYS A 102 -12.32 -7.66 4.40
CA LYS A 102 -12.11 -8.28 3.08
C LYS A 102 -13.01 -7.66 2.04
N MET A 103 -13.12 -6.35 2.06
CA MET A 103 -13.98 -5.57 1.16
C MET A 103 -13.22 -4.40 0.58
N GLY A 104 -13.58 -4.03 -0.64
CA GLY A 104 -13.01 -2.85 -1.28
C GLY A 104 -13.96 -2.26 -2.29
N VAL A 105 -13.68 -1.02 -2.68
CA VAL A 105 -14.37 -0.34 -3.77
C VAL A 105 -13.30 0.20 -4.69
N PHE A 106 -13.39 -0.11 -5.98
CA PHE A 106 -12.39 0.26 -6.97
C PHE A 106 -13.07 1.02 -8.09
N LYS A 107 -12.52 2.17 -8.44
CA LYS A 107 -13.14 3.14 -9.34
C LYS A 107 -12.17 3.58 -10.43
N LYS A 108 -12.73 4.26 -11.44
CA LYS A 108 -11.98 4.88 -12.54
C LYS A 108 -11.23 3.83 -13.34
N ASP A 109 -11.98 3.19 -14.22
CA ASP A 109 -11.49 2.11 -15.08
C ASP A 109 -11.05 0.89 -14.28
N ALA A 110 -11.86 0.51 -13.31
CA ALA A 110 -11.58 -0.68 -12.50
C ALA A 110 -11.80 -1.96 -13.32
N SER A 111 -10.89 -2.90 -13.14
CA SER A 111 -10.94 -4.20 -13.82
C SER A 111 -10.63 -5.31 -12.84
N PHE A 112 -11.30 -6.44 -13.07
CA PHE A 112 -11.07 -7.65 -12.28
C PHE A 112 -10.67 -8.75 -13.25
N LEU A 113 -9.52 -9.39 -12.98
CA LEU A 113 -9.01 -10.48 -13.79
C LEU A 113 -8.80 -11.70 -12.91
N LYS A 114 -9.54 -12.77 -13.21
CA LYS A 114 -9.37 -14.02 -12.47
C LYS A 114 -8.13 -14.73 -12.97
N THR A 115 -7.26 -15.15 -12.04
CA THR A 115 -6.06 -15.90 -12.39
C THR A 115 -6.44 -17.25 -12.98
N PRO A 116 -5.87 -17.63 -14.14
CA PRO A 116 -6.10 -18.96 -14.70
C PRO A 116 -5.68 -20.06 -13.75
N ILE A 117 -6.46 -21.12 -13.71
CA ILE A 117 -6.22 -22.21 -12.76
C ILE A 117 -5.39 -23.31 -13.34
N PHE A 118 -4.90 -23.24 -14.49
CA PHE A 118 -4.07 -24.28 -14.98
C PHE A 118 -2.65 -24.06 -14.53
N PHE A 119 -2.03 -25.05 -14.60
CA PHE A 119 -0.72 -24.76 -14.25
C PHE A 119 0.20 -25.42 -15.05
N CYS A 120 -0.04 -25.40 -15.32
CA CYS A 120 0.35 -25.97 -15.80
C CYS A 120 1.15 -26.37 -15.85
N GLY A 121 1.00 -26.54 -15.74
CA GLY A 121 1.46 -26.84 -15.82
C GLY A 121 1.69 -26.64 -15.95
N SER A 122 1.36 -26.39 -15.93
CA SER A 122 1.30 -26.14 -16.06
C SER A 122 1.41 -26.01 -16.06
#